data_03c11c4b17b37435ed8684e791ccd8b5
#
_entry.id   03c11c4b17b37435ed8684e791ccd8b5
#
_cell.length_a   1.000
_cell.length_b   1.000
_cell.length_c   1.000
_cell.angle_alpha   90.00
_cell.angle_beta   90.00
_cell.angle_gamma   90.00
#
_symmetry.space_group_name_H-M   'P 1'
#
loop_
_entity.id
_entity.type
_entity.pdbx_description
1 polymer ?
#
loop_
_entity_poly.entity_id
_entity_poly.type
_entity_poly.pdbx_seq_one_letter_code
_entity_poly.pdbx_strand_id
1 'polypeptide(L)'
;MQTPLDVQVLGAVRDLGDDDWQAVTAGHGFYSSPRWLAFLEDDPWHDVWYVAVRDGATLLGVLPVYLRSGPGEAGADAFYDPATVFLAPAGVAGAEAWRPALLAGGRVGYETELLLRPGLTPERRHEVLAAMTDRVARLAAAWGVDGTAFMYLTPEAADELSPVLDARPLLAGVSAAVPLAGCDTFDDYLGLLSGHRRRRIRHEMREFGRSGRTIRRAGLADNVEVLARLMAEHHGRYGLADDEKMLRIHLGAHAAHLGDLAQVLLCCDGRTVVGGLLAYEWDGTWYARAVGLADGLRGAYFDLVYYEPIRLAVERGITRYVVGPGTLDAKLNRGASLEPRWSLLTGSPRVAPSLRTLSAVWNDRQIAHWQQRLGQLGHELPS
;
A
#
# COMPACT_ATOMS: atom_id res chain seq x y z
N MET A 1 -2.46 36.68 17.35
CA MET A 1 -1.64 36.49 16.13
C MET A 1 -1.14 35.05 16.17
N GLN A 2 -1.48 34.24 15.17
CA GLN A 2 -0.92 32.90 15.05
C GLN A 2 0.55 33.03 14.65
N THR A 3 1.41 32.21 15.27
CA THR A 3 2.83 32.12 14.89
C THR A 3 2.93 31.57 13.46
N PRO A 4 3.78 32.15 12.59
CA PRO A 4 3.99 31.61 11.27
C PRO A 4 4.52 30.17 11.37
N LEU A 5 4.03 29.29 10.49
CA LEU A 5 4.48 27.91 10.41
C LEU A 5 5.93 27.87 9.91
N ASP A 6 6.78 27.09 10.61
CA ASP A 6 8.12 26.74 10.14
C ASP A 6 8.07 25.48 9.29
N VAL A 7 8.61 25.53 8.06
CA VAL A 7 8.59 24.42 7.09
C VAL A 7 10.01 24.01 6.76
N GLN A 8 10.38 22.83 7.21
CA GLN A 8 11.71 22.24 7.04
C GLN A 8 11.68 21.09 6.03
N VAL A 9 12.79 20.84 5.35
CA VAL A 9 13.01 19.66 4.53
C VAL A 9 14.14 18.86 5.15
N LEU A 10 13.82 17.63 5.55
CA LEU A 10 14.72 16.73 6.22
C LEU A 10 15.13 15.61 5.27
N GLY A 11 16.34 15.08 5.45
CA GLY A 11 16.90 14.06 4.56
C GLY A 11 16.66 12.63 5.01
N ALA A 12 16.26 12.42 6.26
CA ALA A 12 16.07 11.08 6.79
C ALA A 12 15.06 11.04 7.96
N VAL A 13 14.47 9.87 8.20
CA VAL A 13 13.60 9.60 9.36
C VAL A 13 14.29 9.96 10.66
N ARG A 14 15.59 9.68 10.78
CA ARG A 14 16.39 9.97 12.00
C ARG A 14 16.58 11.46 12.29
N ASP A 15 16.24 12.34 11.37
CA ASP A 15 16.33 13.80 11.57
C ASP A 15 15.18 14.32 12.46
N LEU A 16 14.18 13.49 12.75
CA LEU A 16 13.13 13.71 13.74
C LEU A 16 13.30 12.76 14.91
N GLY A 17 13.00 13.24 16.12
CA GLY A 17 12.98 12.39 17.32
C GLY A 17 11.79 11.44 17.35
N ASP A 18 11.92 10.35 18.14
CA ASP A 18 10.87 9.32 18.28
C ASP A 18 9.55 9.90 18.77
N ASP A 19 9.58 10.86 19.72
CA ASP A 19 8.38 11.55 20.24
C ASP A 19 7.65 12.33 19.15
N ASP A 20 8.38 12.99 18.26
CA ASP A 20 7.82 13.70 17.11
C ASP A 20 7.16 12.74 16.12
N TRP A 21 7.84 11.63 15.80
CA TRP A 21 7.26 10.60 14.95
C TRP A 21 6.01 10.00 15.57
N GLN A 22 6.07 9.58 16.83
CA GLN A 22 4.92 9.03 17.53
C GLN A 22 3.74 10.00 17.52
N ALA A 23 4.01 11.30 17.70
CA ALA A 23 2.96 12.30 17.72
C ALA A 23 2.20 12.46 16.39
N VAL A 24 2.81 12.17 15.24
CA VAL A 24 2.17 12.32 13.92
C VAL A 24 1.80 10.99 13.26
N THR A 25 2.29 9.85 13.78
CA THR A 25 2.00 8.52 13.22
C THR A 25 1.12 7.64 14.12
N ALA A 26 0.76 8.10 15.33
CA ALA A 26 -0.09 7.35 16.23
C ALA A 26 -1.46 7.03 15.57
N GLY A 27 -1.82 5.75 15.55
CA GLY A 27 -3.06 5.26 14.94
C GLY A 27 -3.02 5.15 13.41
N HIS A 28 -1.88 5.40 12.77
CA HIS A 28 -1.70 5.23 11.33
C HIS A 28 -1.24 3.80 10.98
N GLY A 29 -1.49 3.41 9.73
CA GLY A 29 -1.14 2.09 9.21
C GLY A 29 0.37 1.85 9.08
N PHE A 30 0.72 0.58 8.82
CA PHE A 30 2.12 0.13 8.70
C PHE A 30 2.92 0.94 7.67
N TYR A 31 2.33 1.25 6.53
CA TYR A 31 3.00 1.98 5.43
C TYR A 31 3.25 3.46 5.72
N SER A 32 2.68 3.97 6.82
CA SER A 32 2.91 5.31 7.35
C SER A 32 3.88 5.32 8.54
N SER A 33 4.34 4.13 9.00
CA SER A 33 5.21 4.02 10.16
C SER A 33 6.64 4.49 9.88
N PRO A 34 7.34 5.05 10.88
CA PRO A 34 8.76 5.43 10.72
C PRO A 34 9.65 4.25 10.31
N ARG A 35 9.29 3.02 10.72
CA ARG A 35 10.01 1.79 10.32
C ARG A 35 9.91 1.52 8.83
N TRP A 36 8.71 1.66 8.25
CA TRP A 36 8.51 1.54 6.81
C TRP A 36 9.19 2.66 6.05
N LEU A 37 9.09 3.90 6.53
CA LEU A 37 9.71 5.06 5.90
C LEU A 37 11.24 4.92 5.88
N ALA A 38 11.86 4.52 7.00
CA ALA A 38 13.29 4.25 7.06
C ALA A 38 13.75 3.12 6.12
N PHE A 39 12.92 2.07 5.96
CA PHE A 39 13.18 1.02 4.98
C PHE A 39 13.19 1.57 3.53
N LEU A 40 12.33 2.54 3.21
CA LEU A 40 12.28 3.14 1.88
C LEU A 40 13.47 4.07 1.57
N GLU A 41 14.20 4.55 2.59
CA GLU A 41 15.41 5.36 2.40
C GLU A 41 16.56 4.56 1.78
N ASP A 42 16.58 3.24 1.98
CA ASP A 42 17.62 2.35 1.43
C ASP A 42 17.37 1.95 -0.03
N ASP A 43 16.28 2.45 -0.65
CA ASP A 43 16.01 2.19 -2.07
C ASP A 43 16.98 3.00 -2.96
N PRO A 44 17.88 2.33 -3.70
CA PRO A 44 18.92 3.03 -4.49
C PRO A 44 18.36 3.78 -5.71
N TRP A 45 17.06 3.65 -6.00
CA TRP A 45 16.42 4.24 -7.16
C TRP A 45 15.60 5.49 -6.85
N HIS A 46 15.49 5.86 -5.56
CA HIS A 46 14.72 7.02 -5.11
C HIS A 46 15.50 7.82 -4.09
N ASP A 47 15.52 9.11 -4.31
CA ASP A 47 15.89 10.08 -3.28
C ASP A 47 14.66 10.37 -2.42
N VAL A 48 14.82 10.40 -1.10
CA VAL A 48 13.75 10.55 -0.12
C VAL A 48 13.98 11.80 0.72
N TRP A 49 12.91 12.57 0.94
CA TRP A 49 12.90 13.71 1.85
C TRP A 49 11.60 13.76 2.64
N TYR A 50 11.60 14.53 3.71
CA TYR A 50 10.45 14.73 4.57
C TYR A 50 10.18 16.21 4.73
N VAL A 51 9.00 16.69 4.31
CA VAL A 51 8.55 18.04 4.55
C VAL A 51 7.89 18.08 5.93
N ALA A 52 8.58 18.64 6.91
CA ALA A 52 8.10 18.77 8.29
C ALA A 52 7.58 20.19 8.54
N VAL A 53 6.42 20.31 9.19
CA VAL A 53 5.79 21.58 9.54
C VAL A 53 5.69 21.69 11.05
N ARG A 54 6.19 22.81 11.59
CA ARG A 54 6.22 23.10 13.03
C ARG A 54 5.53 24.42 13.38
N ASP A 55 5.02 24.46 14.62
CA ASP A 55 4.64 25.69 15.31
C ASP A 55 5.54 25.82 16.56
N GLY A 56 6.55 26.68 16.47
CA GLY A 56 7.64 26.71 17.44
C GLY A 56 8.35 25.34 17.55
N ALA A 57 8.38 24.77 18.75
CA ALA A 57 8.98 23.47 19.00
C ALA A 57 8.06 22.28 18.62
N THR A 58 6.77 22.52 18.38
CA THR A 58 5.78 21.45 18.18
C THR A 58 5.71 21.04 16.72
N LEU A 59 5.98 19.75 16.45
CA LEU A 59 5.73 19.17 15.12
C LEU A 59 4.22 19.02 14.89
N LEU A 60 3.72 19.57 13.81
CA LEU A 60 2.30 19.51 13.43
C LEU A 60 2.02 18.46 12.35
N GLY A 61 3.00 18.17 11.52
CA GLY A 61 2.86 17.13 10.51
C GLY A 61 4.14 16.91 9.70
N VAL A 62 4.15 15.77 9.00
CA VAL A 62 5.25 15.35 8.11
C VAL A 62 4.67 14.81 6.81
N LEU A 63 5.28 15.15 5.70
CA LEU A 63 4.93 14.62 4.37
C LEU A 63 6.18 14.02 3.73
N PRO A 64 6.27 12.69 3.57
CA PRO A 64 7.34 12.05 2.80
C PRO A 64 7.27 12.44 1.33
N VAL A 65 8.41 12.63 0.70
CA VAL A 65 8.54 13.03 -0.70
C VAL A 65 9.61 12.16 -1.37
N TYR A 66 9.32 11.65 -2.54
CA TYR A 66 10.21 10.75 -3.27
C TYR A 66 10.40 11.23 -4.70
N LEU A 67 11.65 11.27 -5.13
CA LEU A 67 11.99 11.50 -6.53
C LEU A 67 12.79 10.31 -7.05
N ARG A 68 12.34 9.75 -8.16
CA ARG A 68 13.10 8.68 -8.80
C ARG A 68 14.34 9.24 -9.49
N SER A 69 15.51 8.76 -9.10
CA SER A 69 16.81 9.17 -9.62
C SER A 69 17.49 8.10 -10.46
N GLY A 70 17.03 6.84 -10.38
CA GLY A 70 17.63 5.70 -11.08
C GLY A 70 17.11 5.47 -12.51
N PRO A 71 17.91 4.82 -13.37
CA PRO A 71 17.49 4.46 -14.72
C PRO A 71 16.52 3.27 -14.73
N GLY A 72 15.66 3.24 -15.74
CA GLY A 72 14.87 2.07 -16.08
C GLY A 72 13.39 2.13 -15.70
N GLU A 73 12.60 1.30 -16.37
CA GLU A 73 11.24 0.95 -15.97
C GLU A 73 11.32 -0.14 -14.93
N ALA A 74 10.66 0.01 -13.82
CA ALA A 74 10.83 -0.95 -12.76
C ALA A 74 9.50 -1.42 -12.17
N GLY A 75 9.27 -2.69 -12.19
CA GLY A 75 8.36 -3.50 -11.43
C GLY A 75 7.33 -2.75 -10.58
N ALA A 76 7.55 -2.66 -9.28
CA ALA A 76 6.64 -1.99 -8.36
C ALA A 76 6.47 -0.48 -8.61
N ASP A 77 7.46 0.19 -9.18
CA ASP A 77 7.39 1.63 -9.45
C ASP A 77 6.41 1.99 -10.56
N ALA A 78 6.14 1.07 -11.49
CA ALA A 78 5.12 1.27 -12.52
C ALA A 78 3.74 1.57 -11.92
N PHE A 79 3.44 1.03 -10.74
CA PHE A 79 2.18 1.29 -10.02
C PHE A 79 2.15 2.67 -9.33
N TYR A 80 3.29 3.37 -9.28
CA TYR A 80 3.44 4.71 -8.71
C TYR A 80 3.82 5.76 -9.77
N ASP A 81 3.91 5.38 -11.04
CA ASP A 81 4.10 6.31 -12.15
C ASP A 81 2.74 6.81 -12.67
N PRO A 82 2.39 8.10 -12.49
CA PRO A 82 1.11 8.64 -12.97
C PRO A 82 0.90 8.47 -14.47
N ALA A 83 1.98 8.48 -15.25
CA ALA A 83 1.92 8.26 -16.69
C ALA A 83 1.42 6.85 -17.02
N THR A 84 1.91 5.85 -16.30
CA THR A 84 1.51 4.44 -16.46
C THR A 84 0.13 4.15 -15.87
N VAL A 85 -0.16 4.69 -14.68
CA VAL A 85 -1.40 4.37 -13.94
C VAL A 85 -2.61 5.08 -14.53
N PHE A 86 -2.47 6.33 -14.98
CA PHE A 86 -3.59 7.18 -15.37
C PHE A 86 -3.57 7.60 -16.84
N LEU A 87 -2.47 8.23 -17.31
CA LEU A 87 -2.48 8.89 -18.62
C LEU A 87 -2.52 7.88 -19.78
N ALA A 88 -1.67 6.87 -19.75
CA ALA A 88 -1.62 5.86 -20.81
C ALA A 88 -2.95 5.08 -20.93
N PRO A 89 -3.53 4.53 -19.83
CA PRO A 89 -4.84 3.86 -19.89
C PRO A 89 -6.00 4.78 -20.31
N ALA A 90 -5.92 6.08 -20.01
CA ALA A 90 -6.91 7.06 -20.44
C ALA A 90 -6.75 7.49 -21.90
N GLY A 91 -5.63 7.14 -22.55
CA GLY A 91 -5.28 7.61 -23.89
C GLY A 91 -4.96 9.12 -23.94
N VAL A 92 -4.45 9.68 -22.83
CA VAL A 92 -4.12 11.11 -22.71
C VAL A 92 -2.71 11.35 -23.21
N ALA A 93 -2.54 12.29 -24.14
CA ALA A 93 -1.24 12.70 -24.65
C ALA A 93 -0.41 13.43 -23.59
N GLY A 94 0.92 13.42 -23.76
CA GLY A 94 1.85 14.17 -22.91
C GLY A 94 2.30 13.39 -21.65
N ALA A 95 2.16 12.07 -21.63
CA ALA A 95 2.62 11.21 -20.54
C ALA A 95 4.11 11.40 -20.21
N GLU A 96 4.94 11.68 -21.23
CA GLU A 96 6.40 11.85 -21.09
C GLU A 96 6.76 13.01 -20.16
N ALA A 97 5.94 14.07 -20.17
CA ALA A 97 6.17 15.24 -19.30
C ALA A 97 5.97 14.93 -17.81
N TRP A 98 5.42 13.75 -17.49
CA TRP A 98 5.24 13.27 -16.12
C TRP A 98 6.42 12.42 -15.60
N ARG A 99 7.49 12.31 -16.36
CA ARG A 99 8.64 11.47 -15.98
C ARG A 99 9.94 12.28 -15.87
N PRO A 100 10.56 12.27 -14.68
CA PRO A 100 10.07 11.69 -13.44
C PRO A 100 8.92 12.50 -12.84
N ALA A 101 8.02 11.86 -12.08
CA ALA A 101 7.06 12.55 -11.23
C ALA A 101 7.60 12.62 -9.79
N LEU A 102 7.29 13.72 -9.11
CA LEU A 102 7.52 13.84 -7.68
C LEU A 102 6.38 13.15 -6.93
N LEU A 103 6.66 12.11 -6.17
CA LEU A 103 5.68 11.45 -5.34
C LEU A 103 5.64 12.09 -3.96
N ALA A 104 4.45 12.35 -3.42
CA ALA A 104 4.26 12.88 -2.09
C ALA A 104 3.29 12.00 -1.29
N GLY A 105 3.63 11.70 -0.04
CA GLY A 105 2.89 10.79 0.81
C GLY A 105 3.44 9.36 0.79
N GLY A 106 2.59 8.36 0.49
CA GLY A 106 3.00 6.95 0.52
C GLY A 106 3.66 6.46 -0.76
N ARG A 107 4.53 5.49 -0.63
CA ARG A 107 5.13 4.75 -1.73
C ARG A 107 5.19 3.25 -1.40
N VAL A 108 4.90 2.39 -2.39
CA VAL A 108 5.02 0.90 -2.36
C VAL A 108 4.03 0.19 -1.41
N GLY A 109 3.13 0.90 -0.73
CA GLY A 109 2.15 0.31 0.21
C GLY A 109 0.71 0.25 -0.31
N TYR A 110 0.39 0.94 -1.41
CA TYR A 110 -0.98 1.15 -1.91
C TYR A 110 -1.92 1.79 -0.89
N GLU A 111 -1.35 2.55 0.04
CA GLU A 111 -2.06 3.30 1.05
C GLU A 111 -1.24 4.53 1.43
N THR A 112 -1.90 5.69 1.42
CA THR A 112 -1.31 6.97 1.79
C THR A 112 -2.24 7.68 2.76
N GLU A 113 -1.74 7.96 3.94
CA GLU A 113 -2.39 8.72 4.99
C GLU A 113 -1.69 10.07 5.16
N LEU A 114 -2.36 11.03 5.79
CA LEU A 114 -1.78 12.34 6.09
C LEU A 114 -1.21 12.31 7.52
N LEU A 115 0.11 12.37 7.64
CA LEU A 115 0.80 12.32 8.93
C LEU A 115 0.70 13.67 9.64
N LEU A 116 -0.41 13.92 10.30
CA LEU A 116 -0.70 15.14 11.02
C LEU A 116 -0.91 14.85 12.51
N ARG A 117 -0.44 15.77 13.37
CA ARG A 117 -0.67 15.68 14.81
C ARG A 117 -2.17 15.62 15.12
N PRO A 118 -2.65 14.69 15.94
CA PRO A 118 -4.05 14.62 16.38
C PRO A 118 -4.47 15.90 17.13
N GLY A 119 -5.76 16.22 17.05
CA GLY A 119 -6.35 17.34 17.78
C GLY A 119 -6.18 18.72 17.14
N LEU A 120 -5.61 18.81 15.93
CA LEU A 120 -5.64 20.04 15.15
C LEU A 120 -7.07 20.36 14.71
N THR A 121 -7.46 21.64 14.75
CA THR A 121 -8.74 22.09 14.19
C THR A 121 -8.72 21.93 12.64
N PRO A 122 -9.89 21.85 11.99
CA PRO A 122 -9.96 21.75 10.51
C PRO A 122 -9.18 22.88 9.81
N GLU A 123 -9.28 24.10 10.32
CA GLU A 123 -8.56 25.26 9.77
C GLU A 123 -7.04 25.08 9.91
N ARG A 124 -6.58 24.60 11.09
CA ARG A 124 -5.14 24.39 11.31
C ARG A 124 -4.61 23.23 10.50
N ARG A 125 -5.39 22.15 10.32
CA ARG A 125 -5.04 21.06 9.39
C ARG A 125 -4.87 21.57 7.97
N HIS A 126 -5.82 22.39 7.50
CA HIS A 126 -5.74 23.00 6.18
C HIS A 126 -4.48 23.88 6.02
N GLU A 127 -4.16 24.72 7.00
CA GLU A 127 -2.94 25.57 6.98
C GLU A 127 -1.66 24.71 6.90
N VAL A 128 -1.58 23.62 7.69
CA VAL A 128 -0.42 22.72 7.69
C VAL A 128 -0.28 22.02 6.34
N LEU A 129 -1.37 21.50 5.79
CA LEU A 129 -1.38 20.85 4.48
C LEU A 129 -1.02 21.82 3.36
N ALA A 130 -1.53 23.05 3.40
CA ALA A 130 -1.18 24.09 2.46
C ALA A 130 0.31 24.43 2.50
N ALA A 131 0.88 24.55 3.71
CA ALA A 131 2.31 24.81 3.88
C ALA A 131 3.19 23.65 3.34
N MET A 132 2.77 22.38 3.57
CA MET A 132 3.44 21.19 3.04
C MET A 132 3.41 21.15 1.51
N THR A 133 2.21 21.27 0.93
CA THR A 133 2.00 21.14 -0.51
C THR A 133 2.66 22.29 -1.29
N ASP A 134 2.64 23.52 -0.74
CA ASP A 134 3.38 24.65 -1.30
C ASP A 134 4.90 24.39 -1.26
N ARG A 135 5.42 23.79 -0.18
CA ARG A 135 6.84 23.39 -0.13
C ARG A 135 7.17 22.34 -1.17
N VAL A 136 6.31 21.32 -1.33
CA VAL A 136 6.47 20.27 -2.37
C VAL A 136 6.48 20.89 -3.77
N ALA A 137 5.57 21.82 -4.06
CA ALA A 137 5.53 22.52 -5.35
C ALA A 137 6.83 23.31 -5.63
N ARG A 138 7.39 23.97 -4.59
CA ARG A 138 8.69 24.64 -4.71
C ARG A 138 9.85 23.67 -4.94
N LEU A 139 9.83 22.50 -4.30
CA LEU A 139 10.83 21.45 -4.55
C LEU A 139 10.72 20.92 -5.98
N ALA A 140 9.52 20.61 -6.47
CA ALA A 140 9.30 20.17 -7.85
C ALA A 140 9.86 21.20 -8.85
N ALA A 141 9.56 22.48 -8.66
CA ALA A 141 10.06 23.55 -9.50
C ALA A 141 11.60 23.68 -9.45
N ALA A 142 12.20 23.59 -8.26
CA ALA A 142 13.65 23.68 -8.07
C ALA A 142 14.40 22.50 -8.72
N TRP A 143 13.79 21.31 -8.77
CA TRP A 143 14.35 20.10 -9.38
C TRP A 143 13.97 19.93 -10.86
N GLY A 144 13.19 20.85 -11.42
CA GLY A 144 12.75 20.79 -12.81
C GLY A 144 11.76 19.66 -13.09
N VAL A 145 10.99 19.25 -12.09
CA VAL A 145 9.96 18.21 -12.21
C VAL A 145 8.62 18.87 -12.51
N ASP A 146 7.97 18.43 -13.58
CA ASP A 146 6.71 19.01 -14.04
C ASP A 146 5.47 18.50 -13.31
N GLY A 147 5.49 17.23 -12.88
CA GLY A 147 4.33 16.57 -12.27
C GLY A 147 4.57 16.16 -10.81
N THR A 148 3.57 16.39 -9.95
CA THR A 148 3.52 15.90 -8.57
C THR A 148 2.31 15.00 -8.39
N ALA A 149 2.49 13.86 -7.72
CA ALA A 149 1.44 12.88 -7.50
C ALA A 149 1.34 12.45 -6.03
N PHE A 150 0.13 12.48 -5.50
CA PHE A 150 -0.25 11.86 -4.24
C PHE A 150 -1.02 10.60 -4.59
N MET A 151 -0.38 9.43 -4.45
CA MET A 151 -0.91 8.17 -4.94
C MET A 151 -1.57 7.35 -3.82
N TYR A 152 -2.69 6.70 -4.13
CA TYR A 152 -3.38 5.75 -3.24
C TYR A 152 -3.78 6.32 -1.88
N LEU A 153 -4.23 7.58 -1.86
CA LEU A 153 -4.79 8.22 -0.68
C LEU A 153 -5.99 7.43 -0.14
N THR A 154 -6.11 7.37 1.19
CA THR A 154 -7.37 6.97 1.81
C THR A 154 -8.47 7.99 1.46
N PRO A 155 -9.77 7.63 1.56
CA PRO A 155 -10.85 8.59 1.31
C PRO A 155 -10.69 9.88 2.10
N GLU A 156 -10.41 9.76 3.41
CA GLU A 156 -10.25 10.90 4.32
C GLU A 156 -9.08 11.80 3.89
N ALA A 157 -7.95 11.19 3.50
CA ALA A 157 -6.79 11.93 3.04
C ALA A 157 -7.05 12.65 1.71
N ALA A 158 -7.81 12.03 0.81
CA ALA A 158 -8.21 12.65 -0.45
C ALA A 158 -9.17 13.82 -0.24
N ASP A 159 -10.14 13.67 0.65
CA ASP A 159 -11.13 14.70 0.97
C ASP A 159 -10.47 15.94 1.59
N GLU A 160 -9.49 15.75 2.50
CA GLU A 160 -8.77 16.86 3.12
C GLU A 160 -7.79 17.54 2.15
N LEU A 161 -7.12 16.78 1.29
CA LEU A 161 -6.05 17.31 0.44
C LEU A 161 -6.58 17.93 -0.86
N SER A 162 -7.72 17.45 -1.37
CA SER A 162 -8.34 17.92 -2.61
C SER A 162 -8.59 19.44 -2.63
N PRO A 163 -9.23 20.05 -1.61
CA PRO A 163 -9.44 21.50 -1.58
C PRO A 163 -8.14 22.31 -1.41
N VAL A 164 -7.12 21.74 -0.75
CA VAL A 164 -5.82 22.39 -0.59
C VAL A 164 -5.07 22.50 -1.91
N LEU A 165 -5.16 21.47 -2.75
CA LEU A 165 -4.48 21.38 -4.04
C LEU A 165 -5.32 21.95 -5.19
N ASP A 166 -6.59 22.30 -4.96
CA ASP A 166 -7.56 22.59 -6.02
C ASP A 166 -7.54 21.50 -7.12
N ALA A 167 -7.48 20.23 -6.70
CA ALA A 167 -7.34 19.10 -7.58
C ALA A 167 -8.46 18.08 -7.38
N ARG A 168 -8.98 17.52 -8.48
CA ARG A 168 -10.02 16.49 -8.43
C ARG A 168 -9.41 15.13 -8.09
N PRO A 169 -9.92 14.41 -7.07
CA PRO A 169 -9.48 13.05 -6.78
C PRO A 169 -9.78 12.10 -7.96
N LEU A 170 -8.80 11.28 -8.30
CA LEU A 170 -8.88 10.25 -9.32
C LEU A 170 -8.95 8.87 -8.65
N LEU A 171 -9.95 8.07 -8.97
CA LEU A 171 -10.07 6.70 -8.42
C LEU A 171 -8.91 5.84 -8.95
N ALA A 172 -7.95 5.54 -8.09
CA ALA A 172 -6.77 4.74 -8.44
C ALA A 172 -7.03 3.23 -8.37
N GLY A 173 -8.00 2.82 -7.56
CA GLY A 173 -8.36 1.42 -7.40
C GLY A 173 -9.08 1.16 -6.08
N VAL A 174 -9.07 -0.09 -5.66
CA VAL A 174 -9.61 -0.52 -4.37
C VAL A 174 -8.60 -1.40 -3.65
N SER A 175 -8.51 -1.25 -2.33
CA SER A 175 -7.81 -2.16 -1.42
C SER A 175 -8.83 -3.05 -0.71
N ALA A 176 -8.41 -4.21 -0.26
CA ALA A 176 -9.28 -5.15 0.44
C ALA A 176 -8.70 -5.53 1.80
N ALA A 177 -9.57 -5.62 2.81
CA ALA A 177 -9.20 -6.08 4.14
C ALA A 177 -10.29 -6.99 4.71
N VAL A 178 -9.88 -8.05 5.40
CA VAL A 178 -10.79 -8.93 6.14
C VAL A 178 -10.96 -8.36 7.55
N PRO A 179 -12.19 -7.91 7.92
CA PRO A 179 -12.46 -7.47 9.28
C PRO A 179 -12.49 -8.69 10.22
N LEU A 180 -11.76 -8.60 11.34
CA LEU A 180 -11.64 -9.66 12.34
C LEU A 180 -12.02 -9.17 13.75
N ALA A 181 -12.41 -7.91 13.89
CA ALA A 181 -12.83 -7.35 15.18
C ALA A 181 -14.01 -8.16 15.75
N GLY A 182 -13.90 -8.53 17.03
CA GLY A 182 -14.90 -9.35 17.73
C GLY A 182 -14.85 -10.84 17.40
N CYS A 183 -13.81 -11.32 16.69
CA CYS A 183 -13.56 -12.73 16.50
C CYS A 183 -12.48 -13.18 17.52
N ASP A 184 -12.81 -14.17 18.36
CA ASP A 184 -11.88 -14.81 19.26
C ASP A 184 -11.39 -16.15 18.71
N THR A 185 -12.12 -16.73 17.76
CA THR A 185 -11.81 -17.99 17.11
C THR A 185 -11.98 -17.91 15.60
N PHE A 186 -11.35 -18.85 14.87
CA PHE A 186 -11.57 -18.97 13.42
C PHE A 186 -13.03 -19.29 13.07
N ASP A 187 -13.78 -19.99 13.96
CA ASP A 187 -15.19 -20.26 13.75
C ASP A 187 -16.06 -18.98 13.90
N ASP A 188 -15.65 -18.02 14.74
CA ASP A 188 -16.31 -16.70 14.81
C ASP A 188 -16.16 -15.95 13.47
N TYR A 189 -14.95 -15.93 12.91
CA TYR A 189 -14.75 -15.40 11.57
C TYR A 189 -15.62 -16.12 10.53
N LEU A 190 -15.68 -17.44 10.54
CA LEU A 190 -16.58 -18.16 9.66
C LEU A 190 -18.04 -17.80 9.89
N GLY A 191 -18.41 -17.45 11.13
CA GLY A 191 -19.74 -16.97 11.51
C GLY A 191 -20.17 -15.70 10.77
N LEU A 192 -19.23 -14.81 10.44
CA LEU A 192 -19.49 -13.57 9.68
C LEU A 192 -19.89 -13.85 8.22
N LEU A 193 -19.58 -15.03 7.70
CA LEU A 193 -19.78 -15.37 6.29
C LEU A 193 -21.13 -16.04 6.04
N SER A 194 -21.62 -15.97 4.81
CA SER A 194 -22.82 -16.74 4.39
C SER A 194 -22.59 -18.26 4.50
N GLY A 195 -23.64 -19.02 4.70
CA GLY A 195 -23.57 -20.47 4.80
C GLY A 195 -22.92 -21.16 3.60
N HIS A 196 -23.09 -20.60 2.39
CA HIS A 196 -22.43 -21.11 1.18
C HIS A 196 -20.90 -20.88 1.24
N ARG A 197 -20.45 -19.66 1.60
CA ARG A 197 -19.03 -19.34 1.75
C ARG A 197 -18.37 -20.18 2.83
N ARG A 198 -19.01 -20.36 4.01
CA ARG A 198 -18.51 -21.26 5.08
C ARG A 198 -18.30 -22.68 4.62
N ARG A 199 -19.28 -23.26 3.92
CA ARG A 199 -19.19 -24.65 3.41
C ARG A 199 -18.03 -24.78 2.41
N ARG A 200 -17.86 -23.81 1.54
CA ARG A 200 -16.76 -23.77 0.57
C ARG A 200 -15.39 -23.70 1.26
N ILE A 201 -15.21 -22.80 2.21
CA ILE A 201 -13.95 -22.68 2.98
C ILE A 201 -13.62 -23.99 3.70
N ARG A 202 -14.60 -24.56 4.41
CA ARG A 202 -14.40 -25.85 5.10
C ARG A 202 -14.10 -27.01 4.13
N HIS A 203 -14.60 -26.96 2.92
CA HIS A 203 -14.25 -27.94 1.88
C HIS A 203 -12.79 -27.73 1.43
N GLU A 204 -12.39 -26.52 1.09
CA GLU A 204 -11.02 -26.18 0.66
C GLU A 204 -10.00 -26.58 1.74
N MET A 205 -10.25 -26.27 3.02
CA MET A 205 -9.39 -26.67 4.14
C MET A 205 -9.27 -28.20 4.29
N ARG A 206 -10.37 -28.95 4.08
CA ARG A 206 -10.31 -30.44 4.11
C ARG A 206 -9.48 -30.98 2.94
N GLU A 207 -9.59 -30.42 1.75
CA GLU A 207 -8.76 -30.81 0.60
C GLU A 207 -7.28 -30.52 0.86
N PHE A 208 -6.97 -29.35 1.44
CA PHE A 208 -5.60 -29.06 1.87
C PHE A 208 -5.10 -30.08 2.89
N GLY A 209 -5.88 -30.40 3.93
CA GLY A 209 -5.51 -31.40 4.94
C GLY A 209 -5.26 -32.79 4.35
N ARG A 210 -6.01 -33.18 3.29
CA ARG A 210 -5.78 -34.46 2.58
C ARG A 210 -4.54 -34.48 1.70
N SER A 211 -4.03 -33.31 1.34
CA SER A 211 -2.84 -33.21 0.49
C SER A 211 -1.54 -33.65 1.20
N GLY A 212 -1.55 -33.80 2.52
CA GLY A 212 -0.38 -34.09 3.34
C GLY A 212 0.57 -32.90 3.52
N ARG A 213 0.22 -31.73 2.97
CA ARG A 213 1.00 -30.50 3.12
C ARG A 213 0.73 -29.87 4.48
N THR A 214 1.70 -29.08 4.93
CA THR A 214 1.61 -28.34 6.20
C THR A 214 1.99 -26.89 6.00
N ILE A 215 1.45 -26.00 6.83
CA ILE A 215 1.88 -24.60 6.90
C ILE A 215 2.56 -24.39 8.25
N ARG A 216 3.72 -23.72 8.23
CA ARG A 216 4.47 -23.39 9.45
C ARG A 216 4.92 -21.93 9.45
N ARG A 217 5.09 -21.37 10.63
CA ARG A 217 5.73 -20.06 10.82
C ARG A 217 7.25 -20.18 10.66
N ALA A 218 7.86 -19.09 10.18
CA ALA A 218 9.30 -19.02 9.96
C ALA A 218 9.80 -17.57 10.15
N GLY A 219 11.12 -17.42 10.33
CA GLY A 219 11.78 -16.11 10.29
C GLY A 219 12.03 -15.67 8.86
N LEU A 220 11.95 -14.36 8.58
CA LEU A 220 12.20 -13.84 7.24
C LEU A 220 13.66 -14.02 6.82
N ALA A 221 14.61 -13.68 7.71
CA ALA A 221 16.04 -13.72 7.40
C ALA A 221 16.52 -15.09 6.90
N ASP A 222 16.04 -16.17 7.52
CA ASP A 222 16.44 -17.55 7.17
C ASP A 222 15.76 -18.07 5.90
N ASN A 223 14.79 -17.33 5.33
CA ASN A 223 13.95 -17.81 4.24
C ASN A 223 13.93 -16.87 3.02
N VAL A 224 14.81 -15.86 2.97
CA VAL A 224 14.92 -14.89 1.86
C VAL A 224 15.10 -15.60 0.53
N GLU A 225 16.04 -16.56 0.44
CA GLU A 225 16.35 -17.29 -0.79
C GLU A 225 15.14 -18.06 -1.34
N VAL A 226 14.49 -18.83 -0.48
CA VAL A 226 13.35 -19.65 -0.91
C VAL A 226 12.12 -18.79 -1.27
N LEU A 227 11.90 -17.70 -0.55
CA LEU A 227 10.82 -16.76 -0.87
C LEU A 227 11.07 -16.04 -2.20
N ALA A 228 12.30 -15.56 -2.44
CA ALA A 228 12.66 -14.89 -3.69
C ALA A 228 12.43 -15.80 -4.91
N ARG A 229 12.90 -17.05 -4.84
CA ARG A 229 12.67 -18.05 -5.88
C ARG A 229 11.17 -18.30 -6.13
N LEU A 230 10.41 -18.58 -5.06
CA LEU A 230 8.97 -18.84 -5.17
C LEU A 230 8.17 -17.63 -5.69
N MET A 231 8.60 -16.40 -5.34
CA MET A 231 8.01 -15.18 -5.87
C MET A 231 8.31 -15.00 -7.35
N ALA A 232 9.56 -15.21 -7.78
CA ALA A 232 9.92 -15.14 -9.19
C ALA A 232 9.11 -16.12 -10.04
N GLU A 233 8.99 -17.39 -9.59
CA GLU A 233 8.16 -18.40 -10.24
C GLU A 233 6.68 -17.96 -10.28
N HIS A 234 6.16 -17.42 -9.19
CA HIS A 234 4.77 -16.96 -9.09
C HIS A 234 4.49 -15.78 -10.02
N HIS A 235 5.33 -14.76 -10.00
CA HIS A 235 5.20 -13.55 -10.81
C HIS A 235 5.35 -13.86 -12.31
N GLY A 236 6.29 -14.73 -12.68
CA GLY A 236 6.47 -15.15 -14.06
C GLY A 236 5.22 -15.74 -14.70
N ARG A 237 4.35 -16.41 -13.94
CA ARG A 237 3.04 -16.92 -14.43
C ARG A 237 2.05 -15.85 -14.81
N TYR A 238 2.21 -14.64 -14.25
CA TYR A 238 1.36 -13.49 -14.55
C TYR A 238 2.03 -12.50 -15.52
N GLY A 239 3.15 -12.90 -16.14
CA GLY A 239 3.88 -12.05 -17.08
C GLY A 239 4.67 -10.92 -16.43
N LEU A 240 4.87 -10.98 -15.11
CA LEU A 240 5.74 -10.07 -14.39
C LEU A 240 7.15 -10.67 -14.38
N ALA A 241 8.07 -10.01 -15.08
CA ALA A 241 9.47 -10.48 -15.19
C ALA A 241 10.30 -9.97 -14.01
N ASP A 242 9.97 -10.41 -12.78
CA ASP A 242 10.80 -10.09 -11.63
C ASP A 242 12.04 -10.99 -11.59
N ASP A 243 13.21 -10.37 -11.54
CA ASP A 243 14.48 -11.07 -11.38
C ASP A 243 14.61 -11.62 -9.95
N GLU A 244 14.81 -12.93 -9.81
CA GLU A 244 15.00 -13.59 -8.51
C GLU A 244 16.12 -12.94 -7.69
N LYS A 245 17.22 -12.52 -8.34
CA LYS A 245 18.32 -11.84 -7.67
C LYS A 245 17.87 -10.50 -7.06
N MET A 246 17.08 -9.73 -7.80
CA MET A 246 16.53 -8.46 -7.29
C MET A 246 15.53 -8.69 -6.17
N LEU A 247 14.65 -9.70 -6.29
CA LEU A 247 13.74 -10.10 -5.22
C LEU A 247 14.49 -10.51 -3.95
N ARG A 248 15.61 -11.22 -4.07
CA ARG A 248 16.45 -11.61 -2.95
C ARG A 248 17.07 -10.39 -2.25
N ILE A 249 17.60 -9.43 -3.01
CA ILE A 249 18.14 -8.18 -2.45
C ILE A 249 17.02 -7.43 -1.71
N HIS A 250 15.87 -7.29 -2.33
CA HIS A 250 14.73 -6.60 -1.74
C HIS A 250 14.21 -7.28 -0.46
N LEU A 251 14.03 -8.60 -0.47
CA LEU A 251 13.64 -9.36 0.73
C LEU A 251 14.72 -9.34 1.82
N GLY A 252 15.98 -9.27 1.44
CA GLY A 252 17.10 -9.07 2.37
C GLY A 252 17.00 -7.72 3.11
N ALA A 253 16.70 -6.65 2.40
CA ALA A 253 16.44 -5.35 2.99
C ALA A 253 15.18 -5.38 3.91
N HIS A 254 14.09 -6.03 3.48
CA HIS A 254 12.93 -6.27 4.35
C HIS A 254 13.33 -7.02 5.64
N ALA A 255 14.17 -8.04 5.55
CA ALA A 255 14.62 -8.79 6.71
C ALA A 255 15.48 -7.93 7.66
N ALA A 256 16.34 -7.07 7.11
CA ALA A 256 17.20 -6.20 7.90
C ALA A 256 16.44 -5.10 8.66
N HIS A 257 15.47 -4.44 8.02
CA HIS A 257 14.74 -3.31 8.60
C HIS A 257 13.46 -3.70 9.34
N LEU A 258 12.77 -4.76 8.90
CA LEU A 258 11.39 -5.07 9.26
C LEU A 258 11.23 -6.52 9.74
N GLY A 259 12.32 -7.26 9.93
CA GLY A 259 12.29 -8.70 10.21
C GLY A 259 11.56 -9.07 11.51
N ASP A 260 11.60 -8.22 12.52
CA ASP A 260 10.89 -8.37 13.79
C ASP A 260 9.37 -8.17 13.68
N LEU A 261 8.92 -7.40 12.70
CA LEU A 261 7.50 -7.20 12.37
C LEU A 261 6.98 -8.24 11.38
N ALA A 262 7.88 -8.99 10.74
CA ALA A 262 7.54 -9.93 9.68
C ALA A 262 6.84 -11.17 10.23
N GLN A 263 5.74 -11.56 9.59
CA GLN A 263 5.04 -12.81 9.77
C GLN A 263 5.21 -13.64 8.50
N VAL A 264 6.06 -14.65 8.54
CA VAL A 264 6.32 -15.54 7.41
C VAL A 264 5.61 -16.86 7.63
N LEU A 265 4.79 -17.26 6.66
CA LEU A 265 4.16 -18.59 6.61
C LEU A 265 4.72 -19.35 5.41
N LEU A 266 5.16 -20.58 5.66
CA LEU A 266 5.71 -21.47 4.62
C LEU A 266 4.83 -22.71 4.47
N CYS A 267 4.35 -22.94 3.25
CA CYS A 267 3.69 -24.18 2.88
C CYS A 267 4.75 -25.21 2.48
N CYS A 268 4.72 -26.38 3.12
CA CYS A 268 5.68 -27.45 2.92
C CYS A 268 4.99 -28.70 2.36
N ASP A 269 5.64 -29.34 1.40
CA ASP A 269 5.34 -30.69 0.92
C ASP A 269 6.48 -31.62 1.41
N GLY A 270 6.25 -32.35 2.48
CA GLY A 270 7.29 -33.02 3.23
C GLY A 270 8.33 -32.03 3.75
N ARG A 271 9.58 -32.14 3.26
CA ARG A 271 10.69 -31.25 3.63
C ARG A 271 10.86 -30.05 2.69
N THR A 272 10.17 -30.05 1.55
CA THR A 272 10.31 -29.03 0.52
C THR A 272 9.37 -27.87 0.76
N VAL A 273 9.87 -26.65 0.77
CA VAL A 273 9.03 -25.44 0.81
C VAL A 273 8.52 -25.17 -0.60
N VAL A 274 7.20 -25.19 -0.74
CA VAL A 274 6.47 -25.06 -2.02
C VAL A 274 5.62 -23.80 -2.12
N GLY A 275 5.49 -23.05 -1.03
CA GLY A 275 4.80 -21.78 -1.00
C GLY A 275 5.24 -20.93 0.18
N GLY A 276 5.12 -19.61 0.07
CA GLY A 276 5.42 -18.68 1.13
C GLY A 276 4.56 -17.43 1.07
N LEU A 277 4.17 -16.93 2.24
CA LEU A 277 3.51 -15.65 2.46
C LEU A 277 4.38 -14.81 3.39
N LEU A 278 4.64 -13.58 3.00
CA LEU A 278 5.18 -12.54 3.88
C LEU A 278 4.05 -11.56 4.22
N ALA A 279 3.85 -11.33 5.49
CA ALA A 279 2.97 -10.28 6.01
C ALA A 279 3.70 -9.50 7.11
N TYR A 280 3.16 -8.33 7.49
CA TYR A 280 3.65 -7.54 8.62
C TYR A 280 2.54 -7.39 9.65
N GLU A 281 2.95 -7.35 10.92
CA GLU A 281 2.08 -7.04 12.04
C GLU A 281 2.37 -5.64 12.55
N TRP A 282 1.33 -4.80 12.59
CA TRP A 282 1.42 -3.43 13.05
C TRP A 282 0.11 -3.00 13.68
N ASP A 283 0.15 -2.52 14.91
CA ASP A 283 -0.99 -1.95 15.65
C ASP A 283 -2.31 -2.73 15.48
N GLY A 284 -2.28 -4.02 15.83
CA GLY A 284 -3.46 -4.89 15.75
C GLY A 284 -3.95 -5.21 14.33
N THR A 285 -3.14 -4.92 13.31
CA THR A 285 -3.44 -5.22 11.90
C THR A 285 -2.33 -6.06 11.28
N TRP A 286 -2.71 -7.04 10.48
CA TRP A 286 -1.78 -7.74 9.58
C TRP A 286 -1.90 -7.21 8.17
N TYR A 287 -0.75 -7.02 7.51
CA TYR A 287 -0.62 -6.53 6.14
C TYR A 287 0.03 -7.61 5.27
N ALA A 288 -0.76 -8.31 4.45
CA ALA A 288 -0.21 -9.22 3.45
C ALA A 288 0.66 -8.44 2.46
N ARG A 289 1.92 -8.83 2.33
CA ARG A 289 2.89 -8.09 1.51
C ARG A 289 3.27 -8.81 0.23
N ALA A 290 3.59 -10.08 0.32
CA ALA A 290 4.10 -10.85 -0.81
C ALA A 290 3.74 -12.32 -0.68
N VAL A 291 3.49 -12.95 -1.81
CA VAL A 291 3.22 -14.39 -1.91
C VAL A 291 4.04 -15.00 -3.03
N GLY A 292 4.63 -16.15 -2.76
CA GLY A 292 5.29 -16.99 -3.74
C GLY A 292 4.74 -18.41 -3.68
N LEU A 293 4.52 -19.04 -4.83
CA LEU A 293 4.00 -20.41 -4.92
C LEU A 293 4.71 -21.13 -6.07
N ALA A 294 5.13 -22.36 -5.84
CA ALA A 294 5.58 -23.26 -6.89
C ALA A 294 4.42 -23.65 -7.82
N ASP A 295 4.73 -24.14 -9.01
CA ASP A 295 3.74 -24.55 -9.99
C ASP A 295 2.84 -25.68 -9.49
N GLY A 296 1.59 -25.69 -9.91
CA GLY A 296 0.61 -26.73 -9.59
C GLY A 296 -0.04 -26.63 -8.21
N LEU A 297 0.29 -25.61 -7.40
CA LEU A 297 -0.16 -25.50 -6.00
C LEU A 297 -1.43 -24.66 -5.78
N ARG A 298 -2.30 -24.56 -6.77
CA ARG A 298 -3.54 -23.77 -6.67
C ARG A 298 -4.38 -24.10 -5.43
N GLY A 299 -4.42 -25.36 -5.00
CA GLY A 299 -5.18 -25.81 -3.82
C GLY A 299 -4.63 -25.26 -2.50
N ALA A 300 -3.30 -25.06 -2.39
CA ALA A 300 -2.68 -24.54 -1.16
C ALA A 300 -2.75 -23.02 -1.02
N TYR A 301 -3.06 -22.29 -2.10
CA TYR A 301 -3.08 -20.83 -2.10
C TYR A 301 -4.01 -20.25 -1.02
N PHE A 302 -5.21 -20.79 -0.92
CA PHE A 302 -6.21 -20.24 -0.01
C PHE A 302 -5.89 -20.50 1.46
N ASP A 303 -5.35 -21.67 1.76
CA ASP A 303 -4.89 -22.00 3.12
C ASP A 303 -3.71 -21.13 3.51
N LEU A 304 -2.73 -20.94 2.61
CA LEU A 304 -1.54 -20.13 2.87
C LEU A 304 -1.84 -18.64 2.99
N VAL A 305 -2.72 -18.10 2.13
CA VAL A 305 -2.92 -16.64 2.03
C VAL A 305 -4.10 -16.14 2.87
N TYR A 306 -5.06 -17.03 3.22
CA TYR A 306 -6.26 -16.60 3.96
C TYR A 306 -6.48 -17.41 5.22
N TYR A 307 -6.62 -18.76 5.14
CA TYR A 307 -7.18 -19.49 6.27
C TYR A 307 -6.21 -19.59 7.43
N GLU A 308 -4.97 -19.95 7.18
CA GLU A 308 -3.95 -20.00 8.23
C GLU A 308 -3.58 -18.61 8.77
N PRO A 309 -3.37 -17.56 7.93
CA PRO A 309 -3.17 -16.20 8.42
C PRO A 309 -4.33 -15.71 9.29
N ILE A 310 -5.58 -15.89 8.86
CA ILE A 310 -6.76 -15.47 9.62
C ILE A 310 -6.84 -16.19 10.96
N ARG A 311 -6.61 -17.53 10.98
CA ARG A 311 -6.59 -18.31 12.22
C ARG A 311 -5.57 -17.78 13.21
N LEU A 312 -4.34 -17.56 12.75
CA LEU A 312 -3.26 -17.02 13.58
C LEU A 312 -3.51 -15.58 14.01
N ALA A 313 -4.07 -14.77 13.13
CA ALA A 313 -4.41 -13.38 13.42
C ALA A 313 -5.44 -13.30 14.55
N VAL A 314 -6.52 -14.06 14.47
CA VAL A 314 -7.57 -14.10 15.50
C VAL A 314 -7.01 -14.60 16.84
N GLU A 315 -6.20 -15.67 16.85
CA GLU A 315 -5.54 -16.21 18.05
C GLU A 315 -4.62 -15.15 18.74
N ARG A 316 -4.17 -14.16 18.00
CA ARG A 316 -3.28 -13.07 18.49
C ARG A 316 -4.03 -11.77 18.80
N GLY A 317 -5.37 -11.76 18.69
CA GLY A 317 -6.18 -10.56 18.89
C GLY A 317 -6.05 -9.50 17.78
N ILE A 318 -5.59 -9.90 16.59
CA ILE A 318 -5.54 -9.03 15.41
C ILE A 318 -6.96 -8.78 14.94
N THR A 319 -7.28 -7.51 14.71
CA THR A 319 -8.65 -7.06 14.38
C THR A 319 -8.88 -6.83 12.90
N ARG A 320 -7.82 -6.82 12.09
CA ARG A 320 -7.87 -6.55 10.65
C ARG A 320 -6.75 -7.26 9.90
N TYR A 321 -7.09 -7.86 8.76
CA TYR A 321 -6.10 -8.44 7.85
C TYR A 321 -6.21 -7.79 6.48
N VAL A 322 -5.28 -6.88 6.17
CA VAL A 322 -5.18 -6.18 4.88
C VAL A 322 -4.58 -7.12 3.85
N VAL A 323 -5.34 -7.40 2.80
CA VAL A 323 -4.95 -8.31 1.71
C VAL A 323 -4.69 -7.55 0.40
N GLY A 324 -4.72 -6.22 0.45
CA GLY A 324 -4.28 -5.30 -0.60
C GLY A 324 -5.14 -5.29 -1.87
N PRO A 325 -4.64 -4.74 -2.99
CA PRO A 325 -5.34 -4.67 -4.26
C PRO A 325 -5.35 -6.01 -5.01
N GLY A 326 -6.07 -6.09 -6.13
CA GLY A 326 -6.10 -7.25 -7.03
C GLY A 326 -6.95 -8.43 -6.56
N THR A 327 -7.20 -9.39 -7.43
CA THR A 327 -7.90 -10.69 -7.20
C THR A 327 -9.14 -10.59 -6.30
N LEU A 328 -10.05 -9.64 -6.59
CA LEU A 328 -11.18 -9.29 -5.71
C LEU A 328 -12.11 -10.46 -5.40
N ASP A 329 -12.38 -11.34 -6.38
CA ASP A 329 -13.28 -12.49 -6.23
C ASP A 329 -12.84 -13.39 -5.06
N ALA A 330 -11.54 -13.66 -4.99
CA ALA A 330 -10.98 -14.47 -3.92
C ALA A 330 -11.16 -13.79 -2.55
N LYS A 331 -10.98 -12.49 -2.48
CA LYS A 331 -11.05 -11.67 -1.26
C LYS A 331 -12.48 -11.51 -0.76
N LEU A 332 -13.39 -11.11 -1.64
CA LEU A 332 -14.80 -10.95 -1.34
C LEU A 332 -15.46 -12.26 -0.90
N ASN A 333 -15.10 -13.38 -1.53
CA ASN A 333 -15.58 -14.70 -1.12
C ASN A 333 -15.10 -15.11 0.29
N ARG A 334 -14.08 -14.45 0.81
CA ARG A 334 -13.53 -14.66 2.16
C ARG A 334 -13.84 -13.50 3.11
N GLY A 335 -14.88 -12.72 2.79
CA GLY A 335 -15.43 -11.72 3.68
C GLY A 335 -14.63 -10.42 3.74
N ALA A 336 -13.72 -10.18 2.79
CA ALA A 336 -13.05 -8.90 2.75
C ALA A 336 -14.03 -7.77 2.42
N SER A 337 -13.88 -6.65 3.10
CA SER A 337 -14.43 -5.35 2.72
C SER A 337 -13.49 -4.66 1.72
N LEU A 338 -14.05 -3.77 0.91
CA LEU A 338 -13.29 -2.96 -0.04
C LEU A 338 -13.23 -1.52 0.43
N GLU A 339 -12.11 -0.88 0.16
CA GLU A 339 -11.89 0.54 0.43
C GLU A 339 -11.34 1.20 -0.84
N PRO A 340 -11.94 2.28 -1.35
CA PRO A 340 -11.41 2.98 -2.50
C PRO A 340 -10.05 3.61 -2.17
N ARG A 341 -9.21 3.75 -3.19
CA ARG A 341 -7.95 4.48 -3.10
C ARG A 341 -7.95 5.55 -4.18
N TRP A 342 -7.64 6.76 -3.76
CA TRP A 342 -7.69 7.94 -4.59
C TRP A 342 -6.30 8.46 -4.89
N SER A 343 -6.15 9.22 -5.95
CA SER A 343 -4.90 9.93 -6.23
C SER A 343 -5.21 11.37 -6.61
N LEU A 344 -4.32 12.27 -6.23
CA LEU A 344 -4.36 13.68 -6.62
C LEU A 344 -3.10 13.99 -7.42
N LEU A 345 -3.29 14.62 -8.56
CA LEU A 345 -2.22 15.01 -9.46
C LEU A 345 -2.19 16.52 -9.61
N THR A 346 -1.02 17.11 -9.47
CA THR A 346 -0.78 18.54 -9.70
C THR A 346 0.47 18.73 -10.54
N GLY A 347 0.72 19.94 -11.03
CA GLY A 347 1.98 20.18 -11.74
C GLY A 347 2.06 21.51 -12.46
N SER A 348 3.16 21.68 -13.17
CA SER A 348 3.49 22.89 -13.93
C SER A 348 2.48 23.15 -15.07
N PRO A 349 2.49 24.35 -15.66
CA PRO A 349 1.70 24.63 -16.86
C PRO A 349 1.92 23.67 -18.03
N ARG A 350 3.07 23.00 -18.07
CA ARG A 350 3.40 22.03 -19.12
C ARG A 350 2.54 20.77 -19.05
N VAL A 351 2.20 20.29 -17.87
CA VAL A 351 1.33 19.09 -17.66
C VAL A 351 -0.15 19.44 -17.46
N ALA A 352 -0.50 20.72 -17.28
CA ALA A 352 -1.87 21.16 -17.07
C ALA A 352 -2.88 20.73 -18.16
N PRO A 353 -2.54 20.69 -19.47
CA PRO A 353 -3.46 20.18 -20.49
C PRO A 353 -3.82 18.70 -20.30
N SER A 354 -2.84 17.85 -19.98
CA SER A 354 -3.07 16.43 -19.74
C SER A 354 -3.92 16.20 -18.48
N LEU A 355 -3.72 16.98 -17.42
CA LEU A 355 -4.53 16.94 -16.20
C LEU A 355 -6.01 17.26 -16.46
N ARG A 356 -6.27 18.34 -17.22
CA ARG A 356 -7.66 18.69 -17.56
C ARG A 356 -8.36 17.59 -18.35
N THR A 357 -7.67 17.01 -19.34
CA THR A 357 -8.21 15.93 -20.16
C THR A 357 -8.46 14.69 -19.29
N LEU A 358 -7.49 14.32 -18.45
CA LEU A 358 -7.60 13.17 -17.55
C LEU A 358 -8.78 13.33 -16.59
N SER A 359 -8.88 14.47 -15.91
CA SER A 359 -9.94 14.75 -14.93
C SER A 359 -11.34 14.72 -15.54
N ALA A 360 -11.47 14.99 -16.83
CA ALA A 360 -12.77 14.97 -17.54
C ALA A 360 -13.25 13.55 -17.84
N VAL A 361 -12.35 12.55 -17.97
CA VAL A 361 -12.73 11.22 -18.48
C VAL A 361 -12.45 10.06 -17.54
N TRP A 362 -11.58 10.25 -16.56
CA TRP A 362 -11.04 9.13 -15.77
C TRP A 362 -12.09 8.50 -14.86
N ASN A 363 -12.67 9.29 -13.94
CA ASN A 363 -13.55 8.74 -12.92
C ASN A 363 -14.79 8.07 -13.49
N ASP A 364 -15.41 8.64 -14.52
CA ASP A 364 -16.58 8.04 -15.15
C ASP A 364 -16.28 6.64 -15.70
N ARG A 365 -15.11 6.47 -16.33
CA ARG A 365 -14.65 5.16 -16.83
C ARG A 365 -14.34 4.20 -15.69
N GLN A 366 -13.60 4.67 -14.67
CA GLN A 366 -13.21 3.81 -13.55
C GLN A 366 -14.39 3.40 -12.70
N ILE A 367 -15.27 4.32 -12.36
CA ILE A 367 -16.48 4.01 -11.59
C ILE A 367 -17.34 3.00 -12.35
N ALA A 368 -17.60 3.22 -13.64
CA ALA A 368 -18.36 2.27 -14.45
C ALA A 368 -17.69 0.89 -14.51
N HIS A 369 -16.35 0.83 -14.67
CA HIS A 369 -15.58 -0.41 -14.65
C HIS A 369 -15.74 -1.17 -13.32
N TRP A 370 -15.58 -0.46 -12.20
CA TRP A 370 -15.67 -1.07 -10.88
C TRP A 370 -17.12 -1.48 -10.55
N GLN A 371 -18.12 -0.67 -10.90
CA GLN A 371 -19.54 -1.01 -10.72
C GLN A 371 -19.90 -2.27 -11.51
N GLN A 372 -19.49 -2.37 -12.77
CA GLN A 372 -19.71 -3.57 -13.59
C GLN A 372 -19.04 -4.79 -12.97
N ARG A 373 -17.76 -4.68 -12.58
CA ARG A 373 -16.98 -5.79 -12.02
C ARG A 373 -17.54 -6.26 -10.67
N LEU A 374 -17.86 -5.34 -9.78
CA LEU A 374 -18.42 -5.65 -8.47
C LEU A 374 -19.85 -6.13 -8.55
N GLY A 375 -20.67 -5.56 -9.45
CA GLY A 375 -22.04 -6.03 -9.71
C GLY A 375 -22.10 -7.48 -10.16
N GLN A 376 -21.14 -7.95 -10.96
CA GLN A 376 -21.01 -9.37 -11.33
C GLN A 376 -20.75 -10.28 -10.12
N LEU A 377 -20.21 -9.74 -9.04
CA LEU A 377 -19.88 -10.44 -7.79
C LEU A 377 -20.95 -10.23 -6.69
N GLY A 378 -22.02 -9.45 -7.00
CA GLY A 378 -23.05 -9.11 -6.03
C GLY A 378 -22.60 -8.10 -4.97
N HIS A 379 -21.67 -7.22 -5.32
CA HIS A 379 -21.12 -6.17 -4.46
C HIS A 379 -21.26 -4.80 -5.14
N GLU A 380 -21.19 -3.75 -4.33
CA GLU A 380 -21.18 -2.36 -4.78
C GLU A 380 -19.80 -1.73 -4.52
N LEU A 381 -19.48 -0.69 -5.30
CA LEU A 381 -18.31 0.13 -5.02
C LEU A 381 -18.60 0.95 -3.75
N PRO A 382 -17.74 0.90 -2.73
CA PRO A 382 -17.88 1.76 -1.56
C PRO A 382 -17.90 3.25 -1.96
N SER A 383 -18.75 4.02 -1.30
CA SER A 383 -18.82 5.48 -1.46
C SER A 383 -17.59 6.17 -0.93
#